data_9ca48e03592c8bc49414bab89122d88f
#
_entry.id   9ca48e03592c8bc49414bab89122d88f
#
_cell.length_a   1.000
_cell.length_b   1.000
_cell.length_c   1.000
_cell.angle_alpha   90.00
_cell.angle_beta   90.00
_cell.angle_gamma   90.00
#
_symmetry.space_group_name_H-M   'P 1'
#
loop_
_entity.id
_entity.type
_entity.pdbx_description
1 polymer ?
#
loop_
_entity_poly.entity_id
_entity_poly.type
_entity_poly.pdbx_seq_one_letter_code
_entity_poly.pdbx_strand_id
1 'polypeptide(L)'
;MPAAREGPTTRDELLDTIAATLDLDTLQIIFSFLPRADLLSVSCASRFVREWAIKELLRRPVSLKYPSTLESWCRFVLAGKDRPAYVRDLSIYLEVYGSISKKRGKLLLRFLQRATRLQRLFLGEAILNADPGISAAISHVPALESFEMQFFYGDANAQETVSGILAAMKSPLKFLSLHVAFHCMRNGTELELWNYDIPGILSPHQEHLEVLHLGSPDERILAVCYPNLRKLQIPMTESQPRPASLFGAFPNLRHLCLRPDPLGDNHFREVPADRYPALRHSRVSEQSGGRVWALLDTLRGQLMQLYVFGLTCPVRRLEIERYLASKHDAAVEVVQCACPKKLVLGLNCWTSVSAMISEPSLIVPASPDRPHVTHLTIKILRSSPAPSTPDLLHDLVLLLQNSKVEYLRLAIGGAYMSEEDLEDYWTVDECPREGVRDLDLQLLRDGLVGAATALRVLVFTVRNRGETVWAVDRSSPLAVTTTVTEVDPVVARELIRREEE
;
A
#
# COMPACT_ATOMS: atom_id res chain seq x y z
N MET A 1 3.02 51.82 -48.34
CA MET A 1 2.13 50.88 -47.64
C MET A 1 3.00 49.73 -47.14
N PRO A 2 3.10 49.42 -45.88
CA PRO A 2 3.80 48.24 -45.40
C PRO A 2 2.94 47.02 -45.66
N ALA A 3 3.53 45.97 -46.28
CA ALA A 3 2.87 44.71 -46.53
C ALA A 3 2.48 44.07 -45.18
N ALA A 4 1.21 43.71 -45.05
CA ALA A 4 0.72 42.94 -43.91
C ALA A 4 1.49 41.62 -43.88
N ARG A 5 2.20 41.32 -42.78
CA ARG A 5 2.74 39.99 -42.50
C ARG A 5 1.52 39.09 -42.36
N GLU A 6 1.34 38.17 -43.31
CA GLU A 6 0.42 37.06 -43.17
C GLU A 6 0.76 36.30 -41.91
N GLY A 7 -0.18 36.14 -40.97
CA GLY A 7 -0.02 35.35 -39.77
C GLY A 7 0.15 33.87 -40.13
N PRO A 8 0.63 33.03 -39.21
CA PRO A 8 0.87 31.60 -39.43
C PRO A 8 -0.41 30.93 -39.96
N THR A 9 -0.29 30.32 -41.13
CA THR A 9 -1.41 29.78 -41.89
C THR A 9 -1.82 28.37 -41.43
N THR A 10 -0.98 27.71 -40.65
CA THR A 10 -1.25 26.35 -40.15
C THR A 10 -0.98 26.21 -38.66
N ARG A 11 -1.67 25.24 -38.04
CA ARG A 11 -1.46 24.89 -36.63
C ARG A 11 -0.03 24.47 -36.33
N ASP A 12 0.63 23.83 -37.29
CA ASP A 12 2.00 23.36 -37.18
C ASP A 12 3.00 24.51 -37.16
N GLU A 13 2.82 25.54 -38.00
CA GLU A 13 3.63 26.76 -38.02
C GLU A 13 3.49 27.56 -36.73
N LEU A 14 2.29 27.60 -36.16
CA LEU A 14 2.06 28.26 -34.86
C LEU A 14 2.81 27.53 -33.74
N LEU A 15 2.75 26.18 -33.70
CA LEU A 15 3.45 25.38 -32.70
C LEU A 15 4.97 25.46 -32.83
N ASP A 16 5.49 25.46 -34.06
CA ASP A 16 6.90 25.63 -34.31
C ASP A 16 7.39 27.04 -33.92
N THR A 17 6.55 28.06 -34.13
CA THR A 17 6.82 29.43 -33.68
C THR A 17 6.84 29.55 -32.15
N ILE A 18 5.87 28.96 -31.46
CA ILE A 18 5.83 28.92 -29.99
C ILE A 18 7.06 28.15 -29.46
N ALA A 19 7.38 27.03 -30.05
CA ALA A 19 8.54 26.23 -29.66
C ALA A 19 9.88 26.94 -29.89
N ALA A 20 9.98 27.81 -30.90
CA ALA A 20 11.14 28.63 -31.16
C ALA A 20 11.28 29.84 -30.23
N THR A 21 10.18 30.27 -29.61
CA THR A 21 10.16 31.42 -28.69
C THR A 21 10.29 31.03 -27.22
N LEU A 22 9.88 29.82 -26.83
CA LEU A 22 10.09 29.31 -25.49
C LEU A 22 11.43 28.62 -25.37
N ASP A 23 12.15 28.89 -24.29
CA ASP A 23 13.34 28.11 -23.99
C ASP A 23 13.00 26.65 -23.66
N LEU A 24 13.98 25.75 -23.87
CA LEU A 24 13.79 24.31 -23.72
C LEU A 24 13.44 23.89 -22.28
N ASP A 25 13.94 24.61 -21.30
CA ASP A 25 13.69 24.33 -19.89
C ASP A 25 12.24 24.68 -19.51
N THR A 26 11.74 25.82 -20.01
CA THR A 26 10.34 26.20 -19.87
C THR A 26 9.40 25.18 -20.51
N LEU A 27 9.70 24.70 -21.72
CA LEU A 27 8.92 23.62 -22.36
C LEU A 27 8.94 22.34 -21.54
N GLN A 28 10.08 21.95 -20.99
CA GLN A 28 10.17 20.77 -20.13
C GLN A 28 9.33 20.91 -18.86
N ILE A 29 9.33 22.09 -18.22
CA ILE A 29 8.48 22.38 -17.07
C ILE A 29 7.00 22.28 -17.46
N ILE A 30 6.58 22.89 -18.55
CA ILE A 30 5.20 22.82 -19.03
C ILE A 30 4.80 21.34 -19.26
N PHE A 31 5.63 20.55 -19.94
CA PHE A 31 5.32 19.14 -20.22
C PHE A 31 5.25 18.29 -18.95
N SER A 32 5.98 18.62 -17.91
CA SER A 32 5.91 17.91 -16.63
C SER A 32 4.55 18.01 -15.96
N PHE A 33 3.80 19.10 -16.19
CA PHE A 33 2.45 19.32 -15.65
C PHE A 33 1.32 18.79 -16.54
N LEU A 34 1.60 18.53 -17.84
CA LEU A 34 0.54 18.06 -18.74
C LEU A 34 0.10 16.63 -18.39
N PRO A 35 -1.20 16.30 -18.44
CA PRO A 35 -1.70 14.93 -18.39
C PRO A 35 -1.10 14.07 -19.51
N ARG A 36 -1.08 12.74 -19.33
CA ARG A 36 -0.50 11.80 -20.31
C ARG A 36 -1.17 11.92 -21.69
N ALA A 37 -2.49 12.10 -21.71
CA ALA A 37 -3.26 12.25 -22.96
C ALA A 37 -2.84 13.50 -23.74
N ASP A 38 -2.62 14.62 -23.03
CA ASP A 38 -2.20 15.87 -23.64
C ASP A 38 -0.77 15.79 -24.17
N LEU A 39 0.13 15.14 -23.44
CA LEU A 39 1.50 14.88 -23.92
C LEU A 39 1.50 14.02 -25.19
N LEU A 40 0.63 13.01 -25.28
CA LEU A 40 0.47 12.23 -26.50
C LEU A 40 -0.01 13.09 -27.67
N SER A 41 -0.99 13.96 -27.43
CA SER A 41 -1.51 14.89 -28.44
C SER A 41 -0.43 15.87 -28.90
N VAL A 42 0.34 16.44 -27.97
CA VAL A 42 1.47 17.32 -28.27
C VAL A 42 2.56 16.59 -29.06
N SER A 43 2.83 15.31 -28.73
CA SER A 43 3.83 14.51 -29.46
C SER A 43 3.46 14.24 -30.92
N CYS A 44 2.16 14.36 -31.26
CA CYS A 44 1.67 14.21 -32.64
C CYS A 44 1.59 15.55 -33.41
N ALA A 45 1.65 16.69 -32.71
CA ALA A 45 1.37 17.99 -33.29
C ALA A 45 2.58 18.62 -34.02
N SER A 46 3.80 18.43 -33.53
CA SER A 46 5.01 19.00 -34.12
C SER A 46 6.22 18.07 -33.95
N ARG A 47 7.09 18.00 -34.98
CA ARG A 47 8.33 17.21 -34.91
C ARG A 47 9.31 17.75 -33.87
N PHE A 48 9.37 19.05 -33.69
CA PHE A 48 10.26 19.71 -32.74
C PHE A 48 9.91 19.34 -31.29
N VAL A 49 8.66 19.46 -30.89
CA VAL A 49 8.21 19.17 -29.53
C VAL A 49 8.04 17.67 -29.26
N ARG A 50 7.98 16.86 -30.32
CA ARG A 50 7.75 15.41 -30.23
C ARG A 50 8.77 14.69 -29.34
N GLU A 51 10.05 14.92 -29.58
CA GLU A 51 11.11 14.21 -28.82
C GLU A 51 11.09 14.64 -27.34
N TRP A 52 10.75 15.87 -27.04
CA TRP A 52 10.61 16.36 -25.67
C TRP A 52 9.38 15.76 -24.98
N ALA A 53 8.26 15.73 -25.65
CA ALA A 53 7.06 15.08 -25.16
C ALA A 53 7.28 13.57 -24.93
N ILE A 54 7.96 12.87 -25.86
CA ILE A 54 8.35 11.47 -25.69
C ILE A 54 9.27 11.27 -24.50
N LYS A 55 10.28 12.14 -24.31
CA LYS A 55 11.18 12.10 -23.17
C LYS A 55 10.41 12.21 -21.87
N GLU A 56 9.45 13.13 -21.77
CA GLU A 56 8.62 13.31 -20.59
C GLU A 56 7.65 12.14 -20.38
N LEU A 57 7.04 11.62 -21.43
CA LEU A 57 6.20 10.42 -21.36
C LEU A 57 6.95 9.20 -20.81
N LEU A 58 8.22 9.02 -21.23
CA LEU A 58 9.06 7.90 -20.80
C LEU A 58 9.63 8.06 -19.38
N ARG A 59 9.64 9.27 -18.83
CA ARG A 59 10.01 9.52 -17.43
C ARG A 59 8.91 9.13 -16.44
N ARG A 60 7.68 9.08 -16.90
CA ARG A 60 6.54 8.70 -16.08
C ARG A 60 6.50 7.19 -15.85
N PRO A 61 5.88 6.73 -14.76
CA PRO A 61 5.69 5.30 -14.52
C PRO A 61 5.01 4.61 -15.71
N VAL A 62 5.59 3.52 -16.15
CA VAL A 62 5.09 2.70 -17.26
C VAL A 62 4.61 1.37 -16.71
N SER A 63 3.33 1.06 -16.91
CA SER A 63 2.72 -0.21 -16.53
C SER A 63 2.29 -0.98 -17.77
N LEU A 64 2.80 -2.21 -17.93
CA LEU A 64 2.55 -3.09 -19.07
C LEU A 64 1.86 -4.37 -18.59
N LYS A 65 0.57 -4.48 -18.88
CA LYS A 65 -0.28 -5.60 -18.41
C LYS A 65 -0.37 -6.76 -19.41
N TYR A 66 -0.10 -6.53 -20.69
CA TYR A 66 -0.29 -7.53 -21.75
C TYR A 66 0.98 -7.77 -22.55
N PRO A 67 1.25 -9.02 -23.00
CA PRO A 67 2.43 -9.33 -23.81
C PRO A 67 2.53 -8.54 -25.13
N SER A 68 1.40 -8.18 -25.75
CA SER A 68 1.36 -7.36 -26.96
C SER A 68 1.77 -5.92 -26.72
N THR A 69 1.38 -5.36 -25.56
CA THR A 69 1.78 -4.00 -25.17
C THR A 69 3.27 -3.93 -24.86
N LEU A 70 3.84 -4.97 -24.24
CA LEU A 70 5.29 -5.08 -24.02
C LEU A 70 6.07 -5.03 -25.35
N GLU A 71 5.66 -5.82 -26.35
CA GLU A 71 6.35 -5.84 -27.66
C GLU A 71 6.31 -4.46 -28.35
N SER A 72 5.14 -3.85 -28.44
CA SER A 72 4.97 -2.54 -29.08
C SER A 72 5.73 -1.44 -28.34
N TRP A 73 5.68 -1.45 -27.01
CA TRP A 73 6.40 -0.50 -26.18
C TRP A 73 7.92 -0.65 -26.32
N CYS A 74 8.45 -1.87 -26.23
CA CYS A 74 9.88 -2.10 -26.43
C CYS A 74 10.34 -1.62 -27.80
N ARG A 75 9.58 -1.89 -28.87
CA ARG A 75 9.91 -1.41 -30.22
C ARG A 75 9.91 0.11 -30.28
N PHE A 76 8.92 0.77 -29.69
CA PHE A 76 8.83 2.23 -29.62
C PHE A 76 10.04 2.84 -28.89
N VAL A 77 10.40 2.30 -27.74
CA VAL A 77 11.53 2.81 -26.94
C VAL A 77 12.86 2.55 -27.65
N LEU A 78 13.03 1.36 -28.22
CA LEU A 78 14.26 0.98 -28.93
C LEU A 78 14.45 1.68 -30.29
N ALA A 79 13.40 2.26 -30.87
CA ALA A 79 13.47 3.03 -32.12
C ALA A 79 14.31 4.32 -31.97
N GLY A 80 14.41 4.88 -30.76
CA GLY A 80 15.28 6.03 -30.48
C GLY A 80 16.55 5.60 -29.73
N LYS A 81 17.70 6.18 -30.11
CA LYS A 81 18.99 5.84 -29.47
C LYS A 81 18.99 6.09 -27.96
N ASP A 82 18.43 7.23 -27.52
CA ASP A 82 18.50 7.70 -26.13
C ASP A 82 17.23 7.42 -25.31
N ARG A 83 16.15 6.99 -25.96
CA ARG A 83 14.85 6.75 -25.30
C ARG A 83 14.90 5.74 -24.15
N PRO A 84 15.66 4.63 -24.22
CA PRO A 84 15.77 3.71 -23.08
C PRO A 84 16.32 4.38 -21.81
N ALA A 85 17.22 5.35 -21.96
CA ALA A 85 17.79 6.08 -20.83
C ALA A 85 16.82 7.08 -20.16
N TYR A 86 15.67 7.36 -20.77
CA TYR A 86 14.64 8.23 -20.15
C TYR A 86 13.70 7.47 -19.23
N VAL A 87 13.59 6.14 -19.38
CA VAL A 87 12.73 5.32 -18.55
C VAL A 87 13.32 5.19 -17.14
N ARG A 88 12.53 5.56 -16.14
CA ARG A 88 12.91 5.49 -14.72
C ARG A 88 12.12 4.46 -13.95
N ASP A 89 10.91 4.17 -14.37
CA ASP A 89 9.96 3.34 -13.65
C ASP A 89 9.22 2.44 -14.64
N LEU A 90 9.39 1.13 -14.46
CA LEU A 90 8.81 0.12 -15.34
C LEU A 90 8.21 -1.01 -14.52
N SER A 91 6.91 -1.21 -14.69
CA SER A 91 6.18 -2.33 -14.11
C SER A 91 5.65 -3.22 -15.23
N ILE A 92 5.96 -4.52 -15.18
CA ILE A 92 5.53 -5.50 -16.17
C ILE A 92 4.70 -6.58 -15.47
N TYR A 93 3.38 -6.35 -15.44
CA TYR A 93 2.38 -7.27 -14.92
C TYR A 93 1.89 -8.15 -16.06
N LEU A 94 2.47 -9.30 -16.25
CA LEU A 94 1.93 -10.24 -17.22
C LEU A 94 1.02 -11.21 -16.50
N GLU A 95 -0.21 -11.30 -16.99
CA GLU A 95 -1.19 -12.23 -16.45
C GLU A 95 -0.63 -13.66 -16.40
N VAL A 96 -1.01 -14.36 -15.34
CA VAL A 96 -0.53 -15.64 -14.84
C VAL A 96 -0.40 -16.76 -15.92
N TYR A 97 -1.10 -16.65 -17.05
CA TYR A 97 -1.21 -17.71 -18.05
C TYR A 97 -0.41 -17.48 -19.34
N GLY A 98 0.33 -16.39 -19.45
CA GLY A 98 1.02 -16.03 -20.69
C GLY A 98 2.54 -16.26 -20.65
N SER A 99 3.05 -17.35 -21.25
CA SER A 99 4.47 -17.44 -21.54
C SER A 99 4.91 -16.31 -22.48
N ILE A 100 5.97 -15.63 -22.13
CA ILE A 100 6.57 -14.62 -23.01
C ILE A 100 7.35 -15.34 -24.12
N SER A 101 7.06 -15.00 -25.37
CA SER A 101 7.84 -15.55 -26.48
C SER A 101 9.31 -15.09 -26.41
N LYS A 102 10.24 -15.96 -26.84
CA LYS A 102 11.68 -15.63 -26.91
C LYS A 102 11.96 -14.31 -27.65
N LYS A 103 11.13 -13.98 -28.66
CA LYS A 103 11.24 -12.72 -29.38
C LYS A 103 11.02 -11.50 -28.50
N ARG A 104 10.01 -11.56 -27.64
CA ARG A 104 9.68 -10.48 -26.67
C ARG A 104 10.75 -10.39 -25.58
N GLY A 105 11.23 -11.54 -25.08
CA GLY A 105 12.35 -11.61 -24.14
C GLY A 105 13.60 -10.90 -24.70
N LYS A 106 13.97 -11.15 -25.95
CA LYS A 106 15.10 -10.47 -26.62
C LYS A 106 14.90 -8.95 -26.76
N LEU A 107 13.68 -8.49 -26.98
CA LEU A 107 13.42 -7.04 -27.02
C LEU A 107 13.56 -6.41 -25.63
N LEU A 108 13.03 -7.05 -24.61
CA LEU A 108 13.19 -6.60 -23.23
C LEU A 108 14.66 -6.60 -22.80
N LEU A 109 15.40 -7.66 -23.12
CA LEU A 109 16.84 -7.73 -22.85
C LEU A 109 17.58 -6.53 -23.46
N ARG A 110 17.35 -6.23 -24.75
CA ARG A 110 17.97 -5.07 -25.41
C ARG A 110 17.59 -3.74 -24.77
N PHE A 111 16.36 -3.63 -24.30
CA PHE A 111 15.92 -2.46 -23.55
C PHE A 111 16.69 -2.33 -22.24
N LEU A 112 16.72 -3.38 -21.40
CA LEU A 112 17.38 -3.39 -20.09
C LEU A 112 18.87 -3.05 -20.19
N GLN A 113 19.57 -3.57 -21.21
CA GLN A 113 20.97 -3.27 -21.49
C GLN A 113 21.24 -1.79 -21.78
N ARG A 114 20.20 -1.03 -22.18
CA ARG A 114 20.29 0.41 -22.51
C ARG A 114 19.60 1.33 -21.52
N ALA A 115 18.88 0.77 -20.54
CA ALA A 115 18.08 1.50 -19.55
C ALA A 115 18.94 1.98 -18.36
N THR A 116 19.95 2.81 -18.63
CA THR A 116 20.97 3.22 -17.65
C THR A 116 20.43 4.07 -16.49
N ARG A 117 19.21 4.60 -16.58
CA ARG A 117 18.57 5.45 -15.57
C ARG A 117 17.30 4.82 -14.96
N LEU A 118 17.09 3.53 -15.19
CA LEU A 118 15.97 2.81 -14.60
C LEU A 118 16.19 2.69 -13.09
N GLN A 119 15.27 3.28 -12.33
CA GLN A 119 15.30 3.37 -10.86
C GLN A 119 14.37 2.36 -10.20
N ARG A 120 13.22 2.09 -10.82
CA ARG A 120 12.23 1.15 -10.31
C ARG A 120 11.87 0.11 -11.36
N LEU A 121 11.88 -1.15 -10.94
CA LEU A 121 11.56 -2.28 -11.79
C LEU A 121 10.68 -3.28 -11.04
N PHE A 122 9.47 -3.48 -11.56
CA PHE A 122 8.58 -4.56 -11.13
C PHE A 122 8.48 -5.62 -12.24
N LEU A 123 8.60 -6.89 -11.89
CA LEU A 123 8.52 -8.00 -12.83
C LEU A 123 7.71 -9.18 -12.24
N GLY A 124 6.93 -9.86 -13.10
CA GLY A 124 6.45 -11.22 -12.80
C GLY A 124 7.49 -12.29 -13.18
N GLU A 125 7.45 -13.44 -12.51
CA GLU A 125 8.44 -14.55 -12.73
C GLU A 125 8.52 -15.03 -14.18
N ALA A 126 7.41 -15.05 -14.91
CA ALA A 126 7.34 -15.47 -16.31
C ALA A 126 8.31 -14.71 -17.23
N ILE A 127 8.75 -13.52 -16.83
CA ILE A 127 9.67 -12.68 -17.57
C ILE A 127 11.10 -13.24 -17.51
N LEU A 128 11.52 -13.75 -16.36
CA LEU A 128 12.87 -14.27 -16.17
C LEU A 128 13.12 -15.51 -17.04
N ASN A 129 12.07 -16.31 -17.25
CA ASN A 129 12.11 -17.53 -18.06
C ASN A 129 12.11 -17.25 -19.58
N ALA A 130 11.83 -15.99 -20.01
CA ALA A 130 11.73 -15.65 -21.42
C ALA A 130 13.10 -15.60 -22.15
N ASP A 131 14.14 -15.16 -21.45
CA ASP A 131 15.52 -15.10 -21.97
C ASP A 131 16.52 -15.09 -20.79
N PRO A 132 17.48 -16.02 -20.74
CA PRO A 132 18.44 -16.11 -19.62
C PRO A 132 19.32 -14.87 -19.47
N GLY A 133 19.46 -14.06 -20.51
CA GLY A 133 20.22 -12.80 -20.46
C GLY A 133 19.53 -11.69 -19.67
N ILE A 134 18.21 -11.81 -19.41
CA ILE A 134 17.45 -10.79 -18.68
C ILE A 134 17.97 -10.63 -17.26
N SER A 135 18.23 -11.74 -16.57
CA SER A 135 18.77 -11.73 -15.20
C SER A 135 20.11 -11.00 -15.11
N ALA A 136 21.03 -11.30 -16.01
CA ALA A 136 22.30 -10.60 -16.08
C ALA A 136 22.13 -9.11 -16.44
N ALA A 137 21.19 -8.77 -17.31
CA ALA A 137 20.91 -7.38 -17.64
C ALA A 137 20.37 -6.59 -16.45
N ILE A 138 19.45 -7.16 -15.65
CA ILE A 138 18.91 -6.53 -14.45
C ILE A 138 20.01 -6.25 -13.44
N SER A 139 20.86 -7.23 -13.13
CA SER A 139 21.94 -7.06 -12.16
C SER A 139 22.98 -5.99 -12.56
N HIS A 140 23.02 -5.61 -13.83
CA HIS A 140 23.89 -4.57 -14.36
C HIS A 140 23.23 -3.19 -14.51
N VAL A 141 21.94 -3.02 -14.17
CA VAL A 141 21.29 -1.70 -14.19
C VAL A 141 21.86 -0.82 -13.08
N PRO A 142 22.59 0.27 -13.41
CA PRO A 142 23.42 0.96 -12.41
C PRO A 142 22.62 1.85 -11.46
N ALA A 143 21.43 2.29 -11.85
CA ALA A 143 20.62 3.25 -11.10
C ALA A 143 19.40 2.60 -10.42
N LEU A 144 19.33 1.26 -10.37
CA LEU A 144 18.17 0.56 -9.81
C LEU A 144 18.14 0.69 -8.29
N GLU A 145 17.16 1.40 -7.76
CA GLU A 145 16.93 1.62 -6.33
C GLU A 145 15.78 0.78 -5.77
N SER A 146 14.83 0.38 -6.62
CA SER A 146 13.65 -0.39 -6.25
C SER A 146 13.49 -1.59 -7.17
N PHE A 147 13.45 -2.77 -6.57
CA PHE A 147 13.22 -4.01 -7.28
C PHE A 147 12.06 -4.78 -6.64
N GLU A 148 11.07 -5.10 -7.47
CA GLU A 148 9.90 -5.87 -7.06
C GLU A 148 9.75 -7.10 -7.95
N MET A 149 9.46 -8.23 -7.32
CA MET A 149 9.26 -9.49 -7.99
C MET A 149 8.02 -10.19 -7.49
N GLN A 150 7.17 -10.62 -8.43
CA GLN A 150 5.97 -11.40 -8.11
C GLN A 150 6.12 -12.84 -8.63
N PHE A 151 5.99 -13.79 -7.73
CA PHE A 151 6.03 -15.22 -8.01
C PHE A 151 4.62 -15.78 -8.03
N PHE A 152 4.27 -16.49 -9.09
CA PHE A 152 2.93 -17.05 -9.27
C PHE A 152 2.89 -18.58 -9.02
N TYR A 153 3.98 -19.27 -9.29
CA TYR A 153 4.00 -20.74 -9.31
C TYR A 153 5.01 -21.39 -8.36
N GLY A 154 5.76 -20.59 -7.61
CA GLY A 154 6.79 -21.13 -6.73
C GLY A 154 7.87 -21.91 -7.47
N ASP A 155 8.16 -21.54 -8.72
CA ASP A 155 9.22 -22.17 -9.53
C ASP A 155 10.58 -21.99 -8.84
N ALA A 156 11.18 -23.11 -8.42
CA ALA A 156 12.48 -23.12 -7.77
C ALA A 156 13.56 -22.46 -8.64
N ASN A 157 13.47 -22.61 -9.98
CA ASN A 157 14.40 -21.96 -10.90
C ASN A 157 14.25 -20.44 -10.89
N ALA A 158 13.01 -19.92 -10.75
CA ALA A 158 12.78 -18.47 -10.65
C ALA A 158 13.37 -17.92 -9.36
N GLN A 159 13.27 -18.64 -8.26
CA GLN A 159 13.86 -18.27 -6.97
C GLN A 159 15.40 -18.23 -7.05
N GLU A 160 16.02 -19.28 -7.61
CA GLU A 160 17.48 -19.32 -7.84
C GLU A 160 17.92 -18.17 -8.73
N THR A 161 17.20 -17.88 -9.78
CA THR A 161 17.46 -16.78 -10.69
C THR A 161 17.42 -15.43 -9.99
N VAL A 162 16.41 -15.18 -9.13
CA VAL A 162 16.32 -13.93 -8.36
C VAL A 162 17.43 -13.82 -7.34
N SER A 163 17.76 -14.91 -6.67
CA SER A 163 18.91 -14.96 -5.76
C SER A 163 20.20 -14.59 -6.48
N GLY A 164 20.42 -15.12 -7.67
CA GLY A 164 21.56 -14.78 -8.52
C GLY A 164 21.57 -13.30 -8.97
N ILE A 165 20.38 -12.74 -9.30
CA ILE A 165 20.24 -11.31 -9.64
C ILE A 165 20.67 -10.44 -8.45
N LEU A 166 20.08 -10.67 -7.27
CA LEU A 166 20.34 -9.86 -6.09
C LEU A 166 21.79 -9.93 -5.64
N ALA A 167 22.39 -11.14 -5.63
CA ALA A 167 23.79 -11.32 -5.26
C ALA A 167 24.76 -10.64 -6.27
N ALA A 168 24.41 -10.59 -7.57
CA ALA A 168 25.23 -9.96 -8.61
C ALA A 168 24.95 -8.45 -8.77
N MET A 169 23.90 -7.93 -8.15
CA MET A 169 23.50 -6.54 -8.30
C MET A 169 24.47 -5.60 -7.62
N LYS A 170 24.91 -4.57 -8.36
CA LYS A 170 25.87 -3.56 -7.86
C LYS A 170 25.19 -2.26 -7.43
N SER A 171 23.95 -2.05 -7.82
CA SER A 171 23.19 -0.86 -7.43
C SER A 171 22.72 -0.94 -5.97
N PRO A 172 22.72 0.18 -5.22
CA PRO A 172 22.29 0.21 -3.84
C PRO A 172 20.76 0.15 -3.78
N LEU A 173 20.19 -1.05 -3.58
CA LEU A 173 18.74 -1.20 -3.41
C LEU A 173 18.30 -0.54 -2.10
N LYS A 174 17.31 0.35 -2.21
CA LYS A 174 16.58 0.95 -1.08
C LYS A 174 15.26 0.23 -0.82
N PHE A 175 14.64 -0.28 -1.87
CA PHE A 175 13.36 -0.98 -1.81
C PHE A 175 13.49 -2.35 -2.45
N LEU A 176 13.10 -3.39 -1.72
CA LEU A 176 12.98 -4.75 -2.23
C LEU A 176 11.64 -5.35 -1.83
N SER A 177 10.95 -5.90 -2.82
CA SER A 177 9.70 -6.61 -2.60
C SER A 177 9.71 -7.95 -3.33
N LEU A 178 9.51 -9.04 -2.58
CA LEU A 178 9.47 -10.40 -3.09
C LEU A 178 8.13 -11.01 -2.69
N HIS A 179 7.14 -10.88 -3.57
CA HIS A 179 5.78 -11.35 -3.34
C HIS A 179 5.58 -12.76 -3.90
N VAL A 180 4.88 -13.60 -3.13
CA VAL A 180 4.35 -14.88 -3.59
C VAL A 180 2.85 -14.74 -3.76
N ALA A 181 2.35 -14.91 -4.98
CA ALA A 181 0.91 -14.80 -5.25
C ALA A 181 0.16 -16.07 -4.81
N PHE A 182 -1.05 -15.88 -4.29
CA PHE A 182 -1.90 -16.94 -3.72
C PHE A 182 -2.30 -18.08 -4.67
N HIS A 183 -2.14 -17.90 -5.96
CA HIS A 183 -2.56 -18.91 -6.94
C HIS A 183 -1.70 -20.19 -6.95
N CYS A 184 -0.54 -20.16 -6.29
CA CYS A 184 0.40 -21.30 -6.26
C CYS A 184 -0.11 -22.52 -5.47
N MET A 185 -1.24 -22.38 -4.76
CA MET A 185 -1.66 -23.29 -3.68
C MET A 185 -2.68 -24.33 -4.06
N ARG A 186 -3.11 -24.40 -5.33
CA ARG A 186 -4.23 -25.28 -5.71
C ARG A 186 -3.93 -26.78 -5.61
N ASN A 187 -2.68 -27.18 -5.52
CA ASN A 187 -2.30 -28.60 -5.60
C ASN A 187 -1.78 -29.22 -4.30
N GLY A 188 -1.89 -28.53 -3.14
CA GLY A 188 -1.56 -29.14 -1.83
C GLY A 188 -0.09 -29.56 -1.65
N THR A 189 0.79 -29.26 -2.60
CA THR A 189 2.22 -29.43 -2.40
C THR A 189 2.70 -28.27 -1.54
N GLU A 190 3.15 -28.58 -0.32
CA GLU A 190 3.91 -27.65 0.51
C GLU A 190 5.08 -27.15 -0.35
N LEU A 191 4.94 -25.94 -0.86
CA LEU A 191 6.06 -25.26 -1.47
C LEU A 191 7.06 -25.01 -0.36
N GLU A 192 8.20 -25.68 -0.42
CA GLU A 192 9.38 -25.29 0.35
C GLU A 192 9.80 -23.89 -0.12
N LEU A 193 9.02 -22.88 0.35
CA LEU A 193 9.21 -21.49 0.02
C LEU A 193 10.53 -21.04 0.62
N TRP A 194 11.49 -20.73 -0.26
CA TRP A 194 12.74 -20.07 0.10
C TRP A 194 13.70 -20.90 0.97
N ASN A 195 14.19 -22.00 0.48
CA ASN A 195 15.36 -22.70 1.06
C ASN A 195 16.71 -21.96 0.83
N TYR A 196 16.64 -20.71 0.35
CA TYR A 196 17.83 -19.94 0.02
C TYR A 196 18.36 -19.16 1.22
N ASP A 197 19.67 -18.91 1.20
CA ASP A 197 20.33 -18.04 2.17
C ASP A 197 19.97 -16.56 1.91
N ILE A 198 18.76 -16.16 2.33
CA ILE A 198 18.29 -14.77 2.19
C ILE A 198 19.27 -13.77 2.80
N PRO A 199 19.84 -13.99 3.99
CA PRO A 199 20.87 -13.12 4.55
C PRO A 199 22.06 -12.92 3.62
N GLY A 200 22.61 -13.99 3.06
CA GLY A 200 23.73 -13.92 2.13
C GLY A 200 23.36 -13.15 0.85
N ILE A 201 22.14 -13.36 0.32
CA ILE A 201 21.64 -12.67 -0.85
C ILE A 201 21.43 -11.18 -0.60
N LEU A 202 20.95 -10.79 0.57
CA LEU A 202 20.67 -9.39 0.94
C LEU A 202 21.88 -8.65 1.50
N SER A 203 22.96 -9.36 1.87
CA SER A 203 24.17 -8.78 2.44
C SER A 203 24.75 -7.60 1.64
N PRO A 204 24.76 -7.60 0.30
CA PRO A 204 25.26 -6.45 -0.48
C PRO A 204 24.40 -5.19 -0.33
N HIS A 205 23.15 -5.33 0.11
CA HIS A 205 22.16 -4.24 0.19
C HIS A 205 21.86 -3.80 1.63
N GLN A 206 22.40 -4.50 2.62
CA GLN A 206 22.08 -4.35 4.04
C GLN A 206 22.19 -2.90 4.54
N GLU A 207 23.19 -2.15 4.09
CA GLU A 207 23.45 -0.75 4.50
C GLU A 207 22.55 0.27 3.75
N HIS A 208 21.85 -0.14 2.70
CA HIS A 208 21.07 0.76 1.84
C HIS A 208 19.57 0.51 1.92
N LEU A 209 19.16 -0.69 2.35
CA LEU A 209 17.78 -1.12 2.32
C LEU A 209 16.94 -0.35 3.35
N GLU A 210 15.93 0.37 2.85
CA GLU A 210 14.99 1.17 3.65
C GLU A 210 13.62 0.48 3.78
N VAL A 211 13.22 -0.26 2.74
CA VAL A 211 11.93 -0.96 2.66
C VAL A 211 12.14 -2.40 2.21
N LEU A 212 11.58 -3.34 2.96
CA LEU A 212 11.65 -4.77 2.66
C LEU A 212 10.27 -5.41 2.79
N HIS A 213 9.80 -6.02 1.70
CA HIS A 213 8.60 -6.83 1.67
C HIS A 213 8.96 -8.26 1.29
N LEU A 214 8.63 -9.21 2.16
CA LEU A 214 8.87 -10.63 1.92
C LEU A 214 7.55 -11.39 1.86
N GLY A 215 7.44 -12.33 0.95
CA GLY A 215 6.29 -13.21 0.80
C GLY A 215 6.38 -14.49 1.62
N SER A 216 7.55 -14.77 2.23
CA SER A 216 7.76 -15.91 3.11
C SER A 216 8.61 -15.49 4.31
N PRO A 217 8.32 -15.98 5.53
CA PRO A 217 9.17 -15.74 6.68
C PRO A 217 10.42 -16.61 6.57
N ASP A 218 11.59 -15.99 6.74
CA ASP A 218 12.86 -16.70 6.90
C ASP A 218 13.57 -16.17 8.17
N GLU A 219 13.69 -17.02 9.17
CA GLU A 219 14.35 -16.65 10.43
C GLU A 219 15.79 -16.19 10.25
N ARG A 220 16.46 -16.72 9.25
CA ARG A 220 17.87 -16.41 8.99
C ARG A 220 18.10 -14.93 8.71
N ILE A 221 17.06 -14.22 8.17
CA ILE A 221 17.15 -12.78 7.96
C ILE A 221 17.39 -12.01 9.28
N LEU A 222 16.96 -12.59 10.40
CA LEU A 222 17.11 -12.01 11.73
C LEU A 222 18.54 -12.13 12.28
N ALA A 223 19.41 -12.91 11.62
CA ALA A 223 20.82 -13.02 11.98
C ALA A 223 21.67 -11.82 11.50
N VAL A 224 21.12 -10.99 10.63
CA VAL A 224 21.79 -9.83 10.04
C VAL A 224 21.10 -8.54 10.48
N CYS A 225 21.88 -7.48 10.77
CA CYS A 225 21.33 -6.18 11.13
C CYS A 225 21.17 -5.31 9.87
N TYR A 226 19.99 -4.71 9.69
CA TYR A 226 19.66 -3.76 8.63
C TYR A 226 19.41 -2.37 9.23
N PRO A 227 20.45 -1.57 9.43
CA PRO A 227 20.38 -0.36 10.25
C PRO A 227 19.50 0.73 9.64
N ASN A 228 19.32 0.73 8.32
CA ASN A 228 18.53 1.75 7.61
C ASN A 228 17.10 1.32 7.29
N LEU A 229 16.72 0.06 7.62
CA LEU A 229 15.37 -0.42 7.33
C LEU A 229 14.34 0.29 8.20
N ARG A 230 13.38 0.91 7.54
CA ARG A 230 12.28 1.68 8.17
C ARG A 230 10.92 1.04 7.96
N LYS A 231 10.73 0.30 6.88
CA LYS A 231 9.46 -0.38 6.58
C LYS A 231 9.72 -1.85 6.31
N LEU A 232 9.03 -2.71 7.06
CA LEU A 232 9.09 -4.15 6.94
C LEU A 232 7.69 -4.70 6.75
N GLN A 233 7.53 -5.58 5.75
CA GLN A 233 6.33 -6.36 5.54
C GLN A 233 6.71 -7.82 5.43
N ILE A 234 6.15 -8.64 6.32
CA ILE A 234 6.43 -10.08 6.41
C ILE A 234 5.15 -10.85 6.69
N PRO A 235 5.01 -12.07 6.20
CA PRO A 235 3.97 -12.97 6.68
C PRO A 235 4.27 -13.40 8.11
N MET A 236 3.21 -13.64 8.86
CA MET A 236 3.30 -14.12 10.22
C MET A 236 2.80 -15.56 10.32
N THR A 237 3.66 -16.45 10.80
CA THR A 237 3.31 -17.80 11.19
C THR A 237 3.26 -17.94 12.72
N GLU A 238 2.86 -19.10 13.24
CA GLU A 238 2.84 -19.35 14.69
C GLU A 238 4.21 -19.24 15.36
N SER A 239 5.20 -19.78 14.68
CA SER A 239 6.56 -19.82 15.22
C SER A 239 7.25 -18.46 15.11
N GLN A 240 6.84 -17.58 14.20
CA GLN A 240 7.61 -16.42 13.80
C GLN A 240 6.79 -15.28 13.17
N PRO A 241 7.37 -14.07 13.10
CA PRO A 241 8.57 -13.60 13.77
C PRO A 241 8.35 -13.18 15.22
N ARG A 242 9.44 -13.14 16.03
CA ARG A 242 9.38 -12.65 17.42
C ARG A 242 9.79 -11.18 17.49
N PRO A 243 9.08 -10.30 18.24
CA PRO A 243 9.41 -8.88 18.33
C PRO A 243 10.85 -8.60 18.73
N ALA A 244 11.38 -9.32 19.73
CA ALA A 244 12.74 -9.14 20.22
C ALA A 244 13.81 -9.46 19.15
N SER A 245 13.58 -10.48 18.34
CA SER A 245 14.48 -10.84 17.23
C SER A 245 14.40 -9.82 16.10
N LEU A 246 13.18 -9.36 15.75
CA LEU A 246 12.99 -8.30 14.76
C LEU A 246 13.65 -6.99 15.19
N PHE A 247 13.58 -6.63 16.47
CA PHE A 247 14.26 -5.44 16.98
C PHE A 247 15.79 -5.54 16.82
N GLY A 248 16.37 -6.71 17.06
CA GLY A 248 17.80 -6.92 16.86
C GLY A 248 18.23 -6.74 15.41
N ALA A 249 17.43 -7.25 14.46
CA ALA A 249 17.71 -7.16 13.04
C ALA A 249 17.36 -5.78 12.44
N PHE A 250 16.32 -5.13 12.94
CA PHE A 250 15.77 -3.89 12.38
C PHE A 250 15.59 -2.80 13.46
N PRO A 251 16.66 -2.28 14.04
CA PRO A 251 16.57 -1.39 15.23
C PRO A 251 15.87 -0.05 14.94
N ASN A 252 15.89 0.43 13.70
CA ASN A 252 15.31 1.70 13.28
C ASN A 252 13.98 1.56 12.55
N LEU A 253 13.31 0.40 12.70
CA LEU A 253 12.02 0.15 12.08
C LEU A 253 10.96 1.15 12.57
N ARG A 254 10.15 1.65 11.64
CA ARG A 254 9.04 2.57 11.91
C ARG A 254 7.69 1.99 11.48
N HIS A 255 7.67 1.21 10.42
CA HIS A 255 6.44 0.65 9.87
C HIS A 255 6.57 -0.88 9.80
N LEU A 256 5.71 -1.57 10.50
CA LEU A 256 5.63 -3.03 10.50
C LEU A 256 4.26 -3.48 10.00
N CYS A 257 4.27 -4.28 8.94
CA CYS A 257 3.08 -4.93 8.42
C CYS A 257 3.22 -6.45 8.56
N LEU A 258 2.34 -7.04 9.36
CA LEU A 258 2.24 -8.49 9.52
C LEU A 258 1.13 -8.98 8.57
N ARG A 259 1.51 -9.61 7.47
CA ARG A 259 0.53 -10.18 6.53
C ARG A 259 0.07 -11.56 6.98
N PRO A 260 -1.16 -11.96 6.61
CA PRO A 260 -1.52 -13.36 6.73
C PRO A 260 -0.53 -14.19 5.90
N ASP A 261 -0.24 -15.39 6.38
CA ASP A 261 0.52 -16.36 5.61
C ASP A 261 -0.20 -16.60 4.27
N PRO A 262 0.46 -16.41 3.13
CA PRO A 262 -0.14 -16.69 1.83
C PRO A 262 -0.58 -18.16 1.69
N LEU A 263 -0.03 -19.08 2.49
CA LEU A 263 -0.44 -20.48 2.55
C LEU A 263 -1.84 -20.68 3.17
N GLY A 264 -2.46 -19.61 3.60
CA GLY A 264 -3.85 -19.52 4.00
C GLY A 264 -4.05 -19.36 5.50
N ASP A 265 -5.21 -18.83 5.85
CA ASP A 265 -5.74 -18.72 7.23
C ASP A 265 -5.66 -20.05 8.05
N ASN A 266 -5.26 -21.15 7.41
CA ASN A 266 -5.31 -22.50 7.98
C ASN A 266 -4.24 -22.70 9.06
N HIS A 267 -3.05 -22.10 8.95
CA HIS A 267 -2.01 -22.29 9.97
C HIS A 267 -2.42 -21.70 11.34
N PHE A 268 -3.09 -20.54 11.36
CA PHE A 268 -3.67 -20.03 12.62
C PHE A 268 -4.96 -20.76 13.05
N ARG A 269 -5.62 -21.51 12.13
CA ARG A 269 -6.77 -22.35 12.50
C ARG A 269 -6.36 -23.66 13.17
N GLU A 270 -5.15 -24.14 12.92
CA GLU A 270 -4.61 -25.37 13.47
C GLU A 270 -4.06 -25.18 14.90
N VAL A 271 -3.73 -23.93 15.29
CA VAL A 271 -3.36 -23.66 16.69
C VAL A 271 -4.63 -23.69 17.54
N PRO A 272 -4.70 -24.60 18.50
CA PRO A 272 -5.76 -24.55 19.49
C PRO A 272 -5.85 -23.17 20.14
N ALA A 273 -7.05 -22.60 20.20
CA ALA A 273 -7.25 -21.23 20.68
C ALA A 273 -6.71 -20.98 22.10
N ASP A 274 -6.58 -22.01 22.90
CA ASP A 274 -5.99 -22.02 24.25
C ASP A 274 -4.48 -21.77 24.26
N ARG A 275 -3.78 -21.96 23.16
CA ARG A 275 -2.33 -21.69 23.05
C ARG A 275 -1.98 -20.24 22.80
N TYR A 276 -2.89 -19.45 22.23
CA TYR A 276 -2.59 -18.04 21.89
C TYR A 276 -2.17 -17.20 23.12
N PRO A 277 -2.81 -17.27 24.29
CA PRO A 277 -2.37 -16.53 25.47
C PRO A 277 -0.95 -16.89 25.93
N ALA A 278 -0.59 -18.20 25.87
CA ALA A 278 0.73 -18.66 26.26
C ALA A 278 1.82 -18.16 25.30
N LEU A 279 1.56 -18.20 23.98
CA LEU A 279 2.46 -17.64 22.95
C LEU A 279 2.66 -16.14 23.16
N ARG A 280 1.59 -15.39 23.37
CA ARG A 280 1.65 -13.96 23.67
C ARG A 280 2.49 -13.69 24.91
N HIS A 281 2.21 -14.40 26.01
CA HIS A 281 2.92 -14.23 27.28
C HIS A 281 4.44 -14.43 27.10
N SER A 282 4.85 -15.50 26.41
CA SER A 282 6.26 -15.74 26.09
C SER A 282 6.89 -14.56 25.36
N ARG A 283 6.23 -14.06 24.31
CA ARG A 283 6.74 -12.97 23.46
C ARG A 283 6.81 -11.62 24.20
N VAL A 284 5.82 -11.35 25.06
CA VAL A 284 5.83 -10.17 25.93
C VAL A 284 6.99 -10.24 26.93
N SER A 285 7.21 -11.43 27.52
CA SER A 285 8.29 -11.64 28.48
C SER A 285 9.68 -11.47 27.87
N GLU A 286 9.87 -11.89 26.62
CA GLU A 286 11.13 -11.70 25.87
C GLU A 286 11.49 -10.23 25.67
N GLN A 287 10.49 -9.33 25.63
CA GLN A 287 10.66 -7.88 25.45
C GLN A 287 11.01 -7.16 26.76
N SER A 288 10.77 -7.78 27.91
CA SER A 288 11.01 -7.17 29.24
C SER A 288 12.48 -6.76 29.47
N GLY A 289 13.43 -7.31 28.70
CA GLY A 289 14.84 -6.96 28.73
C GLY A 289 15.24 -5.71 27.94
N GLY A 290 14.27 -4.85 27.53
CA GLY A 290 14.52 -3.62 26.76
C GLY A 290 14.76 -3.85 25.26
N ARG A 291 14.48 -5.04 24.74
CA ARG A 291 14.61 -5.38 23.32
C ARG A 291 13.33 -5.05 22.56
N VAL A 292 12.99 -3.78 22.50
CA VAL A 292 11.77 -3.30 21.86
C VAL A 292 11.99 -1.90 21.30
N TRP A 293 11.28 -1.56 20.23
CA TRP A 293 11.32 -0.20 19.66
C TRP A 293 10.75 0.82 20.66
N ALA A 294 11.33 2.01 20.68
CA ALA A 294 10.79 3.09 21.51
C ALA A 294 9.41 3.54 21.05
N LEU A 295 9.16 3.50 19.75
CA LEU A 295 7.91 3.87 19.09
C LEU A 295 7.88 3.30 17.68
N LEU A 296 6.75 2.73 17.24
CA LEU A 296 6.45 2.48 15.84
C LEU A 296 5.50 3.56 15.32
N ASP A 297 5.73 4.04 14.08
CA ASP A 297 4.80 4.94 13.42
C ASP A 297 3.56 4.18 12.96
N THR A 298 3.72 2.96 12.43
CA THR A 298 2.59 2.11 12.01
C THR A 298 2.82 0.63 12.35
N LEU A 299 1.79 0.00 12.88
CA LEU A 299 1.67 -1.44 13.01
C LEU A 299 0.38 -1.89 12.32
N ARG A 300 0.49 -2.80 11.36
CA ARG A 300 -0.65 -3.31 10.59
C ARG A 300 -0.67 -4.84 10.61
N GLY A 301 -1.84 -5.45 10.68
CA GLY A 301 -2.03 -6.90 10.57
C GLY A 301 -3.42 -7.36 10.96
N GLN A 302 -3.66 -8.68 10.85
CA GLN A 302 -4.89 -9.27 11.35
C GLN A 302 -4.89 -9.35 12.87
N LEU A 303 -6.08 -9.28 13.50
CA LEU A 303 -6.22 -9.23 14.95
C LEU A 303 -5.41 -10.31 15.68
N MET A 304 -5.58 -11.59 15.29
CA MET A 304 -4.92 -12.67 16.00
C MET A 304 -3.40 -12.70 15.81
N GLN A 305 -2.92 -12.26 14.65
CA GLN A 305 -1.50 -12.06 14.40
C GLN A 305 -0.91 -11.01 15.34
N LEU A 306 -1.55 -9.84 15.40
CA LEU A 306 -1.15 -8.75 16.30
C LEU A 306 -1.19 -9.18 17.76
N TYR A 307 -2.22 -9.94 18.15
CA TYR A 307 -2.37 -10.46 19.50
C TYR A 307 -1.23 -11.41 19.89
N VAL A 308 -0.98 -12.41 19.04
CA VAL A 308 0.08 -13.40 19.26
C VAL A 308 1.47 -12.75 19.14
N PHE A 309 1.63 -11.76 18.25
CA PHE A 309 2.87 -11.01 18.13
C PHE A 309 3.25 -10.34 19.46
N GLY A 310 2.29 -9.88 20.23
CA GLY A 310 2.49 -9.47 21.62
C GLY A 310 3.39 -8.24 21.77
N LEU A 311 3.33 -7.27 20.84
CA LEU A 311 4.13 -6.05 20.90
C LEU A 311 3.82 -5.23 22.15
N THR A 312 4.86 -4.71 22.82
CA THR A 312 4.75 -3.91 24.04
C THR A 312 5.12 -2.44 23.87
N CYS A 313 5.66 -2.04 22.70
CA CYS A 313 5.97 -0.63 22.44
C CYS A 313 4.74 0.17 21.99
N PRO A 314 4.74 1.49 22.24
CA PRO A 314 3.71 2.38 21.71
C PRO A 314 3.71 2.39 20.17
N VAL A 315 2.54 2.60 19.59
CA VAL A 315 2.34 2.68 18.14
C VAL A 315 1.51 3.93 17.84
N ARG A 316 1.92 4.78 16.90
CA ARG A 316 1.13 5.97 16.52
C ARG A 316 -0.16 5.58 15.81
N ARG A 317 -0.05 4.64 14.84
CA ARG A 317 -1.16 4.18 14.01
C ARG A 317 -1.22 2.66 14.05
N LEU A 318 -2.30 2.13 14.62
CA LEU A 318 -2.59 0.71 14.65
C LEU A 318 -3.68 0.39 13.61
N GLU A 319 -3.39 -0.54 12.71
CA GLU A 319 -4.35 -1.04 11.72
C GLU A 319 -4.67 -2.51 11.97
N ILE A 320 -5.87 -2.79 12.39
CA ILE A 320 -6.43 -4.14 12.54
C ILE A 320 -7.24 -4.44 11.28
N GLU A 321 -6.65 -5.20 10.35
CA GLU A 321 -7.26 -5.47 9.03
C GLU A 321 -8.54 -6.31 9.12
N ARG A 322 -8.61 -7.19 10.11
CA ARG A 322 -9.74 -8.11 10.32
C ARG A 322 -10.07 -8.22 11.79
N TYR A 323 -10.97 -7.38 12.24
CA TYR A 323 -11.52 -7.47 13.58
C TYR A 323 -12.56 -8.60 13.63
N LEU A 324 -12.49 -9.43 14.68
CA LEU A 324 -13.40 -10.52 14.96
C LEU A 324 -14.12 -10.25 16.28
N ALA A 325 -15.45 -10.16 16.22
CA ALA A 325 -16.28 -9.92 17.41
C ALA A 325 -16.06 -10.97 18.52
N SER A 326 -15.89 -12.24 18.15
CA SER A 326 -15.60 -13.34 19.08
C SER A 326 -14.21 -13.26 19.74
N LYS A 327 -13.40 -12.29 19.37
CA LYS A 327 -12.03 -12.06 19.88
C LYS A 327 -11.86 -10.62 20.39
N HIS A 328 -12.96 -10.04 20.91
CA HIS A 328 -12.96 -8.67 21.41
C HIS A 328 -11.89 -8.43 22.49
N ASP A 329 -11.77 -9.33 23.48
CA ASP A 329 -10.77 -9.21 24.55
C ASP A 329 -9.34 -9.14 24.01
N ALA A 330 -9.03 -9.95 22.98
CA ALA A 330 -7.74 -9.90 22.32
C ALA A 330 -7.50 -8.55 21.63
N ALA A 331 -8.55 -7.96 21.03
CA ALA A 331 -8.44 -6.63 20.42
C ALA A 331 -8.19 -5.55 21.47
N VAL A 332 -8.90 -5.60 22.59
CA VAL A 332 -8.70 -4.69 23.73
C VAL A 332 -7.25 -4.76 24.24
N GLU A 333 -6.72 -5.97 24.45
CA GLU A 333 -5.33 -6.13 24.88
C GLU A 333 -4.34 -5.56 23.89
N VAL A 334 -4.54 -5.79 22.57
CA VAL A 334 -3.67 -5.25 21.51
C VAL A 334 -3.68 -3.72 21.52
N VAL A 335 -4.88 -3.11 21.56
CA VAL A 335 -5.02 -1.64 21.57
C VAL A 335 -4.45 -1.05 22.85
N GLN A 336 -4.70 -1.66 24.02
CA GLN A 336 -4.16 -1.18 25.29
C GLN A 336 -2.65 -1.27 25.38
N CYS A 337 -2.03 -2.29 24.80
CA CYS A 337 -0.57 -2.40 24.75
C CYS A 337 0.05 -1.41 23.77
N ALA A 338 -0.53 -1.28 22.59
CA ALA A 338 -0.05 -0.40 21.53
C ALA A 338 -0.31 1.09 21.83
N CYS A 339 -1.32 1.42 22.63
CA CYS A 339 -1.73 2.79 22.98
C CYS A 339 -1.79 3.73 21.77
N PRO A 340 -2.51 3.40 20.67
CA PRO A 340 -2.46 4.15 19.45
C PRO A 340 -3.19 5.49 19.57
N LYS A 341 -2.65 6.52 18.89
CA LYS A 341 -3.36 7.76 18.63
C LYS A 341 -4.36 7.61 17.47
N LYS A 342 -3.96 6.87 16.42
CA LYS A 342 -4.79 6.58 15.25
C LYS A 342 -5.12 5.07 15.24
N LEU A 343 -6.41 4.72 15.21
CA LEU A 343 -6.88 3.34 15.16
C LEU A 343 -7.68 3.11 13.88
N VAL A 344 -7.30 2.11 13.10
CA VAL A 344 -8.01 1.68 11.90
C VAL A 344 -8.52 0.27 12.12
N LEU A 345 -9.82 0.06 11.95
CA LEU A 345 -10.47 -1.22 12.15
C LEU A 345 -11.12 -1.69 10.85
N GLY A 346 -10.68 -2.82 10.33
CA GLY A 346 -11.31 -3.54 9.23
C GLY A 346 -12.36 -4.52 9.77
N LEU A 347 -13.62 -4.34 9.42
CA LEU A 347 -14.73 -5.18 9.81
C LEU A 347 -15.23 -5.96 8.60
N ASN A 348 -15.42 -7.27 8.75
CA ASN A 348 -16.02 -8.07 7.68
C ASN A 348 -17.49 -7.72 7.45
N CYS A 349 -18.22 -7.46 8.52
CA CYS A 349 -19.64 -7.14 8.46
C CYS A 349 -20.01 -6.14 9.56
N TRP A 350 -21.19 -5.53 9.40
CA TRP A 350 -21.70 -4.55 10.34
C TRP A 350 -21.93 -5.10 11.75
N THR A 351 -22.40 -6.32 11.88
CA THR A 351 -22.69 -6.94 13.20
C THR A 351 -21.48 -6.96 14.15
N SER A 352 -20.26 -6.77 13.59
CA SER A 352 -19.06 -6.64 14.39
C SER A 352 -18.95 -5.30 15.14
N VAL A 353 -19.71 -4.25 14.74
CA VAL A 353 -19.69 -2.95 15.43
C VAL A 353 -20.36 -3.07 16.79
N SER A 354 -21.52 -3.74 16.85
CA SER A 354 -22.21 -3.98 18.12
C SER A 354 -21.35 -4.69 19.16
N ALA A 355 -20.44 -5.57 18.71
CA ALA A 355 -19.49 -6.24 19.60
C ALA A 355 -18.37 -5.28 20.11
N MET A 356 -18.04 -4.22 19.40
CA MET A 356 -17.04 -3.24 19.85
C MET A 356 -17.54 -2.34 20.99
N ILE A 357 -18.86 -2.26 21.17
CA ILE A 357 -19.51 -1.49 22.22
C ILE A 357 -19.45 -2.21 23.58
N SER A 358 -19.13 -3.51 23.56
CA SER A 358 -19.04 -4.34 24.75
C SER A 358 -17.93 -3.83 25.69
N GLU A 359 -18.08 -4.05 26.97
CA GLU A 359 -17.01 -3.78 27.94
C GLU A 359 -16.03 -4.94 28.00
N PRO A 360 -14.72 -4.63 28.08
CA PRO A 360 -14.08 -3.32 28.17
C PRO A 360 -14.07 -2.60 26.82
N SER A 361 -14.19 -1.26 26.85
CA SER A 361 -14.20 -0.45 25.62
C SER A 361 -12.90 -0.54 24.85
N LEU A 362 -13.01 -0.70 23.53
CA LEU A 362 -11.85 -0.77 22.64
C LEU A 362 -11.13 0.59 22.49
N ILE A 363 -11.88 1.70 22.54
CA ILE A 363 -11.35 3.03 22.24
C ILE A 363 -11.13 3.92 23.46
N VAL A 364 -11.66 3.51 24.63
CA VAL A 364 -11.45 4.21 25.89
C VAL A 364 -10.33 3.51 26.66
N PRO A 365 -9.23 4.19 27.01
CA PRO A 365 -8.14 3.56 27.73
C PRO A 365 -8.57 3.12 29.13
N ALA A 366 -8.02 2.02 29.60
CA ALA A 366 -8.28 1.49 30.95
C ALA A 366 -7.76 2.43 32.08
N SER A 367 -6.85 3.36 31.75
CA SER A 367 -6.32 4.36 32.68
C SER A 367 -6.36 5.74 32.04
N PRO A 368 -6.75 6.79 32.79
CA PRO A 368 -6.81 8.17 32.30
C PRO A 368 -5.44 8.73 31.87
N ASP A 369 -4.35 8.17 32.39
CA ASP A 369 -2.99 8.60 32.06
C ASP A 369 -2.48 8.06 30.72
N ARG A 370 -3.19 7.13 30.10
CA ARG A 370 -2.81 6.58 28.80
C ARG A 370 -3.33 7.47 27.67
N PRO A 371 -2.59 7.53 26.55
CA PRO A 371 -3.06 8.27 25.38
C PRO A 371 -4.40 7.70 24.87
N HIS A 372 -5.29 8.60 24.50
CA HIS A 372 -6.58 8.25 23.93
C HIS A 372 -6.49 8.10 22.43
N VAL A 373 -7.32 7.25 21.86
CA VAL A 373 -7.60 7.23 20.43
C VAL A 373 -8.30 8.53 20.06
N THR A 374 -7.62 9.36 19.25
CA THR A 374 -8.20 10.62 18.75
C THR A 374 -8.66 10.50 17.29
N HIS A 375 -8.16 9.52 16.54
CA HIS A 375 -8.52 9.28 15.15
C HIS A 375 -8.98 7.83 15.01
N LEU A 376 -10.24 7.68 14.62
CA LEU A 376 -10.85 6.35 14.41
C LEU A 376 -11.29 6.22 12.96
N THR A 377 -10.80 5.19 12.29
CA THR A 377 -11.27 4.78 10.97
C THR A 377 -11.89 3.40 11.06
N ILE A 378 -13.13 3.26 10.62
CA ILE A 378 -13.86 2.00 10.56
C ILE A 378 -14.08 1.67 9.07
N LYS A 379 -13.53 0.55 8.62
CA LYS A 379 -13.68 0.03 7.26
C LYS A 379 -14.61 -1.18 7.28
N ILE A 380 -15.78 -1.09 6.67
CA ILE A 380 -16.74 -2.19 6.57
C ILE A 380 -16.63 -2.80 5.17
N LEU A 381 -16.06 -4.00 5.09
CA LEU A 381 -15.73 -4.65 3.82
C LEU A 381 -16.96 -5.23 3.12
N ARG A 382 -17.88 -5.83 3.88
CA ARG A 382 -19.12 -6.44 3.38
C ARG A 382 -20.33 -5.81 4.05
N SER A 383 -21.30 -5.42 3.26
CA SER A 383 -22.52 -4.76 3.76
C SER A 383 -23.75 -5.66 3.80
N SER A 384 -23.58 -6.98 3.89
CA SER A 384 -24.72 -7.89 3.92
C SER A 384 -24.87 -8.59 5.30
N PRO A 385 -26.04 -8.47 5.96
CA PRO A 385 -27.10 -7.53 5.62
C PRO A 385 -26.66 -6.08 5.91
N ALA A 386 -27.14 -5.12 5.09
CA ALA A 386 -26.90 -3.72 5.35
C ALA A 386 -27.64 -3.29 6.62
N PRO A 387 -26.98 -2.55 7.52
CA PRO A 387 -27.66 -2.01 8.70
C PRO A 387 -28.66 -0.95 8.27
N SER A 388 -29.74 -0.82 9.01
CA SER A 388 -30.56 0.37 8.90
C SER A 388 -29.78 1.60 9.39
N THR A 389 -30.05 2.80 8.82
CA THR A 389 -29.40 4.03 9.30
C THR A 389 -29.57 4.25 10.81
N PRO A 390 -30.74 4.01 11.43
CA PRO A 390 -30.91 4.12 12.86
C PRO A 390 -30.06 3.15 13.70
N ASP A 391 -29.95 1.88 13.27
CA ASP A 391 -29.13 0.90 14.00
C ASP A 391 -27.65 1.27 13.95
N LEU A 392 -27.19 1.68 12.76
CA LEU A 392 -25.83 2.17 12.53
C LEU A 392 -25.53 3.39 13.41
N LEU A 393 -26.46 4.35 13.45
CA LEU A 393 -26.31 5.54 14.26
C LEU A 393 -26.27 5.18 15.75
N HIS A 394 -27.17 4.32 16.22
CA HIS A 394 -27.20 3.87 17.58
C HIS A 394 -25.90 3.25 18.05
N ASP A 395 -25.38 2.30 17.27
CA ASP A 395 -24.13 1.62 17.57
C ASP A 395 -22.91 2.57 17.55
N LEU A 396 -22.82 3.47 16.57
CA LEU A 396 -21.74 4.44 16.52
C LEU A 396 -21.80 5.46 17.65
N VAL A 397 -22.99 5.90 18.04
CA VAL A 397 -23.19 6.80 19.20
C VAL A 397 -22.69 6.13 20.47
N LEU A 398 -23.08 4.89 20.72
CA LEU A 398 -22.62 4.13 21.89
C LEU A 398 -21.09 3.93 21.86
N LEU A 399 -20.53 3.61 20.71
CA LEU A 399 -19.07 3.44 20.54
C LEU A 399 -18.32 4.73 20.87
N LEU A 400 -18.83 5.89 20.43
CA LEU A 400 -18.18 7.18 20.62
C LEU A 400 -18.47 7.82 21.96
N GLN A 401 -19.46 7.32 22.68
CA GLN A 401 -19.81 7.81 24.00
C GLN A 401 -18.62 7.72 24.95
N ASN A 402 -18.31 8.82 25.61
CA ASN A 402 -17.13 8.95 26.49
C ASN A 402 -15.75 8.81 25.79
N SER A 403 -15.71 8.77 24.46
CA SER A 403 -14.45 8.77 23.71
C SER A 403 -13.91 10.20 23.52
N LYS A 404 -12.59 10.29 23.21
CA LYS A 404 -11.95 11.54 22.81
C LYS A 404 -11.65 11.55 21.29
N VAL A 405 -12.46 10.88 20.51
CA VAL A 405 -12.31 10.82 19.05
C VAL A 405 -12.64 12.18 18.46
N GLU A 406 -11.63 12.80 17.86
CA GLU A 406 -11.74 14.10 17.16
C GLU A 406 -11.96 13.90 15.64
N TYR A 407 -11.42 12.83 15.07
CA TYR A 407 -11.55 12.45 13.68
C TYR A 407 -12.20 11.08 13.57
N LEU A 408 -13.34 11.00 12.90
CA LEU A 408 -14.01 9.73 12.57
C LEU A 408 -14.12 9.57 11.07
N ARG A 409 -13.63 8.45 10.56
CA ARG A 409 -13.85 8.03 9.18
C ARG A 409 -14.61 6.71 9.14
N LEU A 410 -15.72 6.70 8.41
CA LEU A 410 -16.50 5.52 8.14
C LEU A 410 -16.45 5.18 6.64
N ALA A 411 -15.83 4.06 6.32
CA ALA A 411 -15.69 3.59 4.95
C ALA A 411 -16.54 2.33 4.74
N ILE A 412 -17.49 2.38 3.82
CA ILE A 412 -18.47 1.31 3.62
C ILE A 412 -18.40 0.79 2.18
N GLY A 413 -18.45 -0.54 2.02
CA GLY A 413 -18.59 -1.20 0.72
C GLY A 413 -17.30 -1.45 -0.01
N GLY A 414 -16.19 -1.71 0.68
CA GLY A 414 -14.90 -2.06 0.06
C GLY A 414 -14.27 -0.91 -0.75
N ALA A 415 -14.75 0.33 -0.56
CA ALA A 415 -14.29 1.53 -1.28
C ALA A 415 -12.82 1.92 -0.96
N TYR A 416 -12.18 1.18 -0.09
CA TYR A 416 -10.87 1.49 0.50
C TYR A 416 -9.84 0.38 0.41
N MET A 417 -10.07 -0.57 -0.42
CA MET A 417 -8.95 -1.45 -0.75
C MET A 417 -8.04 -0.64 -1.67
N SER A 418 -6.79 -0.41 -1.26
CA SER A 418 -5.78 0.08 -2.21
C SER A 418 -5.73 -0.86 -3.41
N GLU A 419 -5.23 -0.40 -4.55
CA GLU A 419 -5.03 -1.33 -5.69
C GLU A 419 -4.17 -2.54 -5.27
N GLU A 420 -3.26 -2.36 -4.30
CA GLU A 420 -2.47 -3.42 -3.67
C GLU A 420 -3.33 -4.37 -2.80
N ASP A 421 -4.33 -3.85 -2.09
CA ASP A 421 -5.26 -4.66 -1.28
C ASP A 421 -6.31 -5.39 -2.15
N LEU A 422 -6.64 -4.85 -3.34
CA LEU A 422 -7.59 -5.47 -4.28
C LEU A 422 -7.02 -6.72 -4.96
N GLU A 423 -5.70 -6.81 -5.12
CA GLU A 423 -5.06 -8.01 -5.67
C GLU A 423 -5.10 -9.20 -4.70
N ASP A 424 -5.14 -8.95 -3.39
CA ASP A 424 -5.19 -9.98 -2.35
C ASP A 424 -6.62 -10.44 -1.97
N TYR A 425 -7.66 -9.67 -2.31
CA TYR A 425 -9.04 -9.95 -1.89
C TYR A 425 -10.01 -9.98 -3.09
N TRP A 426 -10.31 -11.19 -3.56
CA TRP A 426 -11.53 -11.63 -4.27
C TRP A 426 -12.17 -10.65 -5.25
N THR A 427 -12.54 -11.19 -6.37
CA THR A 427 -13.30 -10.54 -7.45
C THR A 427 -14.34 -9.55 -6.90
N VAL A 428 -14.13 -8.30 -7.24
CA VAL A 428 -14.89 -7.10 -6.86
C VAL A 428 -16.41 -7.21 -7.13
N ASP A 429 -16.84 -8.27 -7.83
CA ASP A 429 -18.23 -8.47 -8.27
C ASP A 429 -19.16 -9.09 -7.21
N GLU A 430 -18.64 -9.64 -6.12
CA GLU A 430 -19.45 -10.33 -5.11
C GLU A 430 -19.97 -9.44 -3.96
N CYS A 431 -19.64 -8.15 -3.90
CA CYS A 431 -20.21 -7.26 -2.91
C CYS A 431 -21.66 -6.89 -3.30
N PRO A 432 -22.66 -7.25 -2.48
CA PRO A 432 -24.05 -6.87 -2.74
C PRO A 432 -24.16 -5.35 -2.85
N ARG A 433 -24.58 -4.89 -4.01
CA ARG A 433 -24.70 -3.45 -4.34
C ARG A 433 -25.90 -2.77 -3.67
N GLU A 434 -26.82 -3.56 -3.06
CA GLU A 434 -28.15 -3.08 -2.76
C GLU A 434 -28.31 -2.38 -1.40
N GLY A 435 -27.58 -2.75 -0.38
CA GLY A 435 -27.84 -2.21 0.97
C GLY A 435 -27.18 -0.87 1.33
N VAL A 436 -26.19 -0.42 0.54
CA VAL A 436 -25.41 0.80 0.88
C VAL A 436 -26.06 2.07 0.28
N ARG A 437 -26.99 1.91 -0.67
CA ARG A 437 -27.62 3.04 -1.37
C ARG A 437 -28.59 3.83 -0.50
N ASP A 438 -29.15 3.22 0.53
CA ASP A 438 -30.24 3.78 1.32
C ASP A 438 -29.79 4.43 2.64
N LEU A 439 -28.47 4.54 2.86
CA LEU A 439 -27.96 5.20 4.06
C LEU A 439 -28.23 6.72 3.99
N ASP A 440 -28.93 7.22 5.01
CA ASP A 440 -29.11 8.65 5.21
C ASP A 440 -27.87 9.24 5.92
N LEU A 441 -26.94 9.78 5.12
CA LEU A 441 -25.70 10.34 5.62
C LEU A 441 -25.92 11.62 6.42
N GLN A 442 -27.02 12.36 6.20
CA GLN A 442 -27.37 13.56 6.97
C GLN A 442 -27.83 13.19 8.37
N LEU A 443 -28.71 12.20 8.47
CA LEU A 443 -29.16 11.69 9.78
C LEU A 443 -27.99 11.13 10.59
N LEU A 444 -27.08 10.39 9.96
CA LEU A 444 -25.85 9.90 10.61
C LEU A 444 -24.97 11.05 11.08
N ARG A 445 -24.73 12.05 10.24
CA ARG A 445 -23.94 13.24 10.59
C ARG A 445 -24.53 13.95 11.81
N ASP A 446 -25.80 14.28 11.76
CA ASP A 446 -26.44 15.09 12.81
C ASP A 446 -26.47 14.34 14.14
N GLY A 447 -26.77 13.04 14.11
CA GLY A 447 -26.75 12.20 15.31
C GLY A 447 -25.35 12.04 15.92
N LEU A 448 -24.31 11.80 15.09
CA LEU A 448 -22.94 11.64 15.56
C LEU A 448 -22.36 12.95 16.11
N VAL A 449 -22.60 14.08 15.43
CA VAL A 449 -22.18 15.39 15.90
C VAL A 449 -22.85 15.75 17.22
N GLY A 450 -24.12 15.39 17.39
CA GLY A 450 -24.85 15.61 18.65
C GLY A 450 -24.28 14.78 19.81
N ALA A 451 -23.86 13.55 19.55
CA ALA A 451 -23.45 12.59 20.58
C ALA A 451 -21.96 12.67 20.94
N ALA A 452 -21.08 12.86 19.94
CA ALA A 452 -19.63 12.83 20.12
C ALA A 452 -19.07 14.25 20.32
N THR A 453 -18.94 14.69 21.56
CA THR A 453 -18.55 16.07 21.92
C THR A 453 -17.14 16.46 21.50
N ALA A 454 -16.24 15.51 21.35
CA ALA A 454 -14.85 15.75 20.89
C ALA A 454 -14.72 15.81 19.37
N LEU A 455 -15.71 15.37 18.60
CA LEU A 455 -15.62 15.22 17.15
C LEU A 455 -15.47 16.57 16.46
N ARG A 456 -14.44 16.67 15.62
CA ARG A 456 -14.08 17.84 14.79
C ARG A 456 -14.18 17.58 13.29
N VAL A 457 -13.91 16.35 12.89
CA VAL A 457 -13.95 15.96 11.49
C VAL A 457 -14.69 14.64 11.35
N LEU A 458 -15.64 14.61 10.43
CA LEU A 458 -16.42 13.42 10.08
C LEU A 458 -16.27 13.14 8.59
N VAL A 459 -15.84 11.93 8.25
CA VAL A 459 -15.65 11.48 6.85
C VAL A 459 -16.51 10.26 6.60
N PHE A 460 -17.38 10.34 5.60
CA PHE A 460 -18.01 9.16 5.03
C PHE A 460 -17.43 8.88 3.67
N THR A 461 -16.99 7.64 3.47
CA THR A 461 -16.61 7.14 2.17
C THR A 461 -17.50 5.97 1.85
N VAL A 462 -18.35 6.15 0.86
CA VAL A 462 -19.33 5.14 0.45
C VAL A 462 -19.06 4.76 -0.99
N ARG A 463 -18.93 3.46 -1.25
CA ARG A 463 -18.75 2.95 -2.60
C ARG A 463 -19.86 3.50 -3.50
N ASN A 464 -19.48 4.04 -4.65
CA ASN A 464 -20.37 4.67 -5.66
C ASN A 464 -20.99 6.02 -5.27
N ARG A 465 -20.75 6.57 -4.08
CA ARG A 465 -21.15 7.95 -3.71
C ARG A 465 -19.93 8.87 -3.52
N GLY A 466 -18.73 8.29 -3.44
CA GLY A 466 -17.51 9.06 -3.21
C GLY A 466 -17.29 9.38 -1.74
N GLU A 467 -16.48 10.42 -1.52
CA GLU A 467 -16.11 10.90 -0.19
C GLU A 467 -16.88 12.17 0.13
N THR A 468 -17.47 12.21 1.32
CA THR A 468 -18.09 13.41 1.89
C THR A 468 -17.44 13.71 3.24
N VAL A 469 -16.95 14.93 3.41
CA VAL A 469 -16.24 15.38 4.60
C VAL A 469 -16.99 16.55 5.24
N TRP A 470 -17.18 16.49 6.54
CA TRP A 470 -17.73 17.60 7.31
C TRP A 470 -16.75 18.02 8.39
N ALA A 471 -16.53 19.33 8.47
CA ALA A 471 -15.86 19.96 9.59
C ALA A 471 -16.89 20.39 10.64
N VAL A 472 -16.60 20.10 11.89
CA VAL A 472 -17.46 20.42 13.04
C VAL A 472 -16.78 21.50 13.85
N ASP A 473 -17.33 22.71 13.84
CA ASP A 473 -16.83 23.82 14.62
C ASP A 473 -17.61 23.96 15.92
N ARG A 474 -16.87 23.88 17.03
CA ARG A 474 -17.36 24.03 18.41
C ARG A 474 -16.61 25.18 19.12
N SER A 475 -16.01 26.09 18.35
CA SER A 475 -15.03 27.07 18.86
C SER A 475 -15.64 28.16 19.76
N SER A 476 -16.97 28.28 19.83
CA SER A 476 -17.61 29.23 20.72
C SER A 476 -18.19 28.55 21.97
N PRO A 477 -17.55 28.67 23.14
CA PRO A 477 -18.08 28.14 24.38
C PRO A 477 -19.39 28.83 24.82
N LEU A 478 -19.75 29.96 24.18
CA LEU A 478 -20.98 30.71 24.41
C LEU A 478 -22.07 30.44 23.36
N ALA A 479 -21.71 29.79 22.23
CA ALA A 479 -22.70 29.47 21.20
C ALA A 479 -23.32 28.10 21.47
N VAL A 480 -24.62 28.10 21.67
CA VAL A 480 -25.47 26.90 21.84
C VAL A 480 -25.51 26.07 20.52
N THR A 481 -24.96 26.60 19.42
CA THR A 481 -25.05 26.00 18.08
C THR A 481 -23.73 25.49 17.60
N THR A 482 -23.63 24.14 17.43
CA THR A 482 -22.55 23.50 16.68
C THR A 482 -22.76 23.79 15.19
N THR A 483 -21.77 24.37 14.52
CA THR A 483 -21.82 24.55 13.07
C THR A 483 -21.13 23.37 12.36
N VAL A 484 -21.83 22.81 11.36
CA VAL A 484 -21.32 21.72 10.56
C VAL A 484 -21.24 22.19 9.12
N THR A 485 -20.04 22.18 8.57
CA THR A 485 -19.79 22.66 7.21
C THR A 485 -19.24 21.51 6.35
N GLU A 486 -19.86 21.31 5.20
CA GLU A 486 -19.33 20.38 4.21
C GLU A 486 -18.07 20.98 3.59
N VAL A 487 -17.01 20.19 3.52
CA VAL A 487 -15.70 20.61 3.05
C VAL A 487 -15.61 20.42 1.53
N ASP A 488 -15.05 21.42 0.84
CA ASP A 488 -14.80 21.30 -0.60
C ASP A 488 -14.04 20.01 -0.95
N PRO A 489 -14.41 19.31 -2.04
CA PRO A 489 -13.80 18.01 -2.38
C PRO A 489 -12.27 18.03 -2.59
N VAL A 490 -11.68 19.16 -2.98
CA VAL A 490 -10.22 19.28 -3.13
C VAL A 490 -9.55 19.38 -1.77
N VAL A 491 -10.11 20.21 -0.88
CA VAL A 491 -9.64 20.38 0.50
C VAL A 491 -9.86 19.08 1.30
N ALA A 492 -10.99 18.41 1.06
CA ALA A 492 -11.34 17.14 1.68
C ALA A 492 -10.29 16.05 1.40
N ARG A 493 -9.86 15.90 0.15
CA ARG A 493 -8.81 14.94 -0.23
C ARG A 493 -7.48 15.23 0.45
N GLU A 494 -7.08 16.49 0.52
CA GLU A 494 -5.85 16.88 1.20
C GLU A 494 -5.94 16.64 2.71
N LEU A 495 -7.08 16.95 3.33
CA LEU A 495 -7.32 16.69 4.74
C LEU A 495 -7.24 15.18 5.05
N ILE A 496 -7.91 14.36 4.25
CA ILE A 496 -7.86 12.90 4.40
C ILE A 496 -6.41 12.40 4.25
N ARG A 497 -5.70 12.86 3.21
CA ARG A 497 -4.30 12.47 2.99
C ARG A 497 -3.43 12.80 4.21
N ARG A 498 -3.54 14.02 4.74
CA ARG A 498 -2.79 14.45 5.93
C ARG A 498 -3.11 13.64 7.18
N GLU A 499 -4.37 13.26 7.36
CA GLU A 499 -4.80 12.47 8.52
C GLU A 499 -4.47 10.97 8.37
N GLU A 500 -4.23 10.51 7.14
CA GLU A 500 -3.79 9.13 6.87
C GLU A 500 -2.27 8.95 6.97
N GLU A 501 -1.49 9.96 6.68
CA GLU A 501 -0.04 10.00 6.92
C GLU A 501 0.25 10.09 8.43
#